data_93d894c36874a7572d8ea1fab5e3c3bd
#
_entry.id   93d894c36874a7572d8ea1fab5e3c3bd
#
_cell.length_a   1.000
_cell.length_b   1.000
_cell.length_c   1.000
_cell.angle_alpha   90.00
_cell.angle_beta   90.00
_cell.angle_gamma   90.00
#
_symmetry.space_group_name_H-M   'P 1'
#
loop_
_entity.id
_entity.type
_entity.pdbx_description
1 polymer ?
#
loop_
_entity_poly.entity_id
_entity_poly.type
_entity_poly.pdbx_seq_one_letter_code
_entity_poly.pdbx_strand_id
1 'polypeptide(L)'
;SVRLSQIEDYMFAYMVENPDMSVLRYDSENMAARVHVVDDLSGMYANYGDTSGFFIYMPGTDFLAMKTWKLWETLDTMELRRFIAEECESDEQMISWKTMNINGSEYLYHIRSYRNQRIGAIISLKTLQAWVDMDALKEFNDILLVDKTGKAVLGREFEQIPINNMTEYRYYYDEDGIKYIMISE
;
A
#
# COMPACT_ATOMS: atom_id res chain seq x y z
N SER A 1 -11.48 -1.56 0.45
CA SER A 1 -11.71 -2.70 -0.46
C SER A 1 -11.27 -3.98 0.23
N VAL A 2 -12.00 -5.09 0.03
CA VAL A 2 -11.67 -6.40 0.63
C VAL A 2 -10.22 -6.81 0.34
N ARG A 3 -9.68 -6.42 -0.82
CA ARG A 3 -8.28 -6.72 -1.19
C ARG A 3 -7.25 -5.95 -0.37
N LEU A 4 -7.49 -4.68 -0.06
CA LEU A 4 -6.58 -3.89 0.76
C LEU A 4 -6.51 -4.45 2.18
N SER A 5 -7.66 -4.75 2.80
CA SER A 5 -7.70 -5.39 4.13
C SER A 5 -7.02 -6.77 4.13
N GLN A 6 -7.20 -7.57 3.08
CA GLN A 6 -6.50 -8.86 2.97
C GLN A 6 -4.98 -8.70 2.92
N ILE A 7 -4.47 -7.69 2.22
CA ILE A 7 -3.03 -7.39 2.18
C ILE A 7 -2.53 -6.98 3.56
N GLU A 8 -3.29 -6.13 4.28
CA GLU A 8 -2.94 -5.71 5.64
C GLU A 8 -2.91 -6.87 6.62
N ASP A 9 -3.94 -7.72 6.60
CA ASP A 9 -4.02 -8.91 7.46
C ASP A 9 -2.87 -9.86 7.18
N TYR A 10 -2.54 -10.06 5.90
CA TYR A 10 -1.40 -10.87 5.49
C TYR A 10 -0.07 -10.31 6.01
N MET A 11 0.16 -9.00 5.85
CA MET A 11 1.37 -8.35 6.35
C MET A 11 1.51 -8.51 7.87
N PHE A 12 0.40 -8.33 8.59
CA PHE A 12 0.41 -8.49 10.05
C PHE A 12 0.67 -9.93 10.47
N ALA A 13 -0.02 -10.90 9.86
CA ALA A 13 0.19 -12.31 10.12
C ALA A 13 1.65 -12.72 9.84
N TYR A 14 2.23 -12.26 8.73
CA TYR A 14 3.62 -12.52 8.40
C TYR A 14 4.58 -12.02 9.51
N MET A 15 4.41 -10.77 9.98
CA MET A 15 5.25 -10.23 11.05
C MET A 15 5.16 -11.03 12.36
N VAL A 16 3.95 -11.51 12.67
CA VAL A 16 3.71 -12.19 13.96
C VAL A 16 4.11 -13.66 13.94
N GLU A 17 3.81 -14.34 12.84
CA GLU A 17 3.88 -15.81 12.74
C GLU A 17 5.18 -16.32 12.08
N ASN A 18 5.82 -15.50 11.24
CA ASN A 18 7.04 -15.92 10.56
C ASN A 18 8.20 -16.11 11.55
N PRO A 19 8.86 -17.30 11.56
CA PRO A 19 9.93 -17.59 12.50
C PRO A 19 11.17 -16.71 12.31
N ASP A 20 11.54 -16.36 11.08
CA ASP A 20 12.69 -15.50 10.79
C ASP A 20 12.44 -14.06 11.24
N MET A 21 11.21 -13.55 11.07
CA MET A 21 10.80 -12.29 11.66
C MET A 21 10.89 -12.34 13.19
N SER A 22 10.57 -13.48 13.80
CA SER A 22 10.74 -13.65 15.25
C SER A 22 12.21 -13.61 15.66
N VAL A 23 13.10 -14.24 14.90
CA VAL A 23 14.56 -14.18 15.15
C VAL A 23 15.06 -12.75 15.03
N LEU A 24 14.71 -12.03 13.95
CA LEU A 24 15.14 -10.65 13.69
C LEU A 24 14.67 -9.64 14.75
N ARG A 25 13.62 -9.93 15.48
CA ARG A 25 13.18 -9.08 16.61
C ARG A 25 14.19 -9.02 17.75
N TYR A 26 14.94 -10.10 17.96
CA TYR A 26 15.92 -10.21 19.04
C TYR A 26 17.36 -10.02 18.56
N ASP A 27 17.62 -10.42 17.31
CA ASP A 27 18.93 -10.36 16.67
C ASP A 27 18.75 -9.82 15.24
N SER A 28 18.69 -8.50 15.13
CA SER A 28 18.48 -7.82 13.84
C SER A 28 19.61 -8.05 12.83
N GLU A 29 20.79 -8.48 13.30
CA GLU A 29 21.96 -8.76 12.47
C GLU A 29 22.03 -10.23 12.00
N ASN A 30 21.06 -11.06 12.35
CA ASN A 30 21.06 -12.46 11.97
C ASN A 30 20.96 -12.63 10.44
N MET A 31 22.09 -12.93 9.81
CA MET A 31 22.20 -12.99 8.35
C MET A 31 21.33 -14.07 7.73
N ALA A 32 21.17 -15.23 8.38
CA ALA A 32 20.33 -16.29 7.84
C ALA A 32 18.86 -15.86 7.79
N ALA A 33 18.36 -15.28 8.88
CA ALA A 33 17.00 -14.77 8.94
C ALA A 33 16.78 -13.59 7.95
N ARG A 34 17.77 -12.69 7.80
CA ARG A 34 17.72 -11.62 6.79
C ARG A 34 17.56 -12.18 5.36
N VAL A 35 18.34 -13.19 5.01
CA VAL A 35 18.27 -13.82 3.68
C VAL A 35 16.91 -14.49 3.47
N HIS A 36 16.42 -15.27 4.43
CA HIS A 36 15.12 -15.93 4.31
C HIS A 36 13.98 -14.92 4.13
N VAL A 37 13.98 -13.86 4.91
CA VAL A 37 12.97 -12.79 4.80
C VAL A 37 13.02 -12.10 3.44
N VAL A 38 14.21 -11.89 2.86
CA VAL A 38 14.34 -11.35 1.49
C VAL A 38 13.76 -12.31 0.45
N ASP A 39 14.01 -13.61 0.62
CA ASP A 39 13.48 -14.64 -0.28
C ASP A 39 11.95 -14.73 -0.18
N ASP A 40 11.40 -14.62 1.04
CA ASP A 40 9.96 -14.64 1.30
C ASP A 40 9.22 -13.50 0.60
N LEU A 41 9.85 -12.31 0.47
CA LEU A 41 9.26 -11.20 -0.29
C LEU A 41 8.93 -11.60 -1.73
N SER A 42 9.72 -12.49 -2.33
CA SER A 42 9.41 -13.02 -3.66
C SER A 42 8.20 -13.96 -3.67
N GLY A 43 7.97 -14.70 -2.57
CA GLY A 43 6.79 -15.55 -2.38
C GLY A 43 5.51 -14.74 -2.15
N MET A 44 5.58 -13.55 -1.57
CA MET A 44 4.43 -12.66 -1.37
C MET A 44 3.76 -12.29 -2.70
N TYR A 45 4.54 -12.15 -3.76
CA TYR A 45 4.02 -11.90 -5.11
C TYR A 45 3.10 -13.03 -5.61
N ALA A 46 3.39 -14.28 -5.27
CA ALA A 46 2.54 -15.40 -5.68
C ALA A 46 1.12 -15.30 -5.09
N ASN A 47 1.00 -14.69 -3.90
CA ASN A 47 -0.28 -14.51 -3.23
C ASN A 47 -0.97 -13.20 -3.61
N TYR A 48 -0.20 -12.15 -3.89
CA TYR A 48 -0.69 -10.78 -4.14
C TYR A 48 0.01 -10.16 -5.35
N GLY A 49 0.00 -10.87 -6.49
CA GLY A 49 0.69 -10.47 -7.73
C GLY A 49 0.23 -9.15 -8.34
N ASP A 50 -0.88 -8.61 -7.83
CA ASP A 50 -1.38 -7.29 -8.24
C ASP A 50 -0.70 -6.14 -7.50
N THR A 51 0.01 -6.40 -6.39
CA THR A 51 0.79 -5.37 -5.71
C THR A 51 2.01 -4.98 -6.54
N SER A 52 2.45 -3.73 -6.42
CA SER A 52 3.68 -3.27 -7.08
C SER A 52 4.93 -3.64 -6.30
N GLY A 53 4.81 -3.91 -5.01
CA GLY A 53 5.92 -4.35 -4.18
C GLY A 53 5.57 -4.52 -2.72
N PHE A 54 6.46 -5.25 -2.04
CA PHE A 54 6.50 -5.37 -0.59
C PHE A 54 7.88 -4.97 -0.08
N PHE A 55 7.92 -4.52 1.16
CA PHE A 55 9.18 -4.23 1.85
C PHE A 55 9.10 -4.58 3.34
N ILE A 56 10.27 -4.82 3.92
CA ILE A 56 10.46 -4.99 5.36
C ILE A 56 11.57 -4.08 5.80
N TYR A 57 11.34 -3.32 6.85
CA TYR A 57 12.27 -2.36 7.42
C TYR A 57 12.41 -2.58 8.93
N MET A 58 13.61 -2.40 9.44
CA MET A 58 13.88 -2.45 10.88
C MET A 58 14.45 -1.09 11.33
N PRO A 59 13.64 -0.24 11.99
CA PRO A 59 14.08 1.05 12.49
C PRO A 59 15.36 0.96 13.34
N GLY A 60 16.25 1.93 13.16
CA GLY A 60 17.52 1.97 13.85
C GLY A 60 18.57 0.98 13.34
N THR A 61 18.31 0.31 12.21
CA THR A 61 19.28 -0.58 11.53
C THR A 61 19.44 -0.18 10.06
N ASP A 62 20.39 -0.83 9.38
CA ASP A 62 20.56 -0.69 7.92
C ASP A 62 19.66 -1.64 7.11
N PHE A 63 18.84 -2.46 7.79
CA PHE A 63 18.06 -3.49 7.13
C PHE A 63 16.79 -2.93 6.49
N LEU A 64 16.84 -2.81 5.17
CA LEU A 64 15.68 -2.59 4.31
C LEU A 64 15.67 -3.64 3.21
N ALA A 65 14.83 -4.65 3.35
CA ALA A 65 14.50 -5.59 2.30
C ALA A 65 13.34 -5.04 1.48
N MET A 66 13.44 -5.05 0.17
CA MET A 66 12.39 -4.57 -0.73
C MET A 66 12.38 -5.40 -2.00
N LYS A 67 11.19 -5.80 -2.43
CA LYS A 67 10.96 -6.44 -3.72
C LYS A 67 9.84 -5.71 -4.45
N THR A 68 10.13 -5.24 -5.65
CA THR A 68 9.17 -4.59 -6.54
C THR A 68 8.99 -5.42 -7.82
N TRP A 69 7.79 -5.41 -8.36
CA TRP A 69 7.42 -6.10 -9.59
C TRP A 69 6.86 -5.09 -10.59
N LYS A 70 6.84 -5.47 -11.85
CA LYS A 70 6.48 -4.62 -12.99
C LYS A 70 7.60 -3.64 -13.36
N LEU A 71 8.66 -4.21 -13.92
CA LEU A 71 9.87 -3.50 -14.36
C LEU A 71 9.66 -2.44 -15.45
N TRP A 72 8.49 -2.38 -16.08
CA TRP A 72 8.15 -1.35 -17.06
C TRP A 72 7.68 -0.03 -16.46
N GLU A 73 7.31 0.00 -15.21
CA GLU A 73 7.20 1.23 -14.45
C GLU A 73 8.60 1.50 -13.91
N THR A 74 9.25 2.55 -14.42
CA THR A 74 10.57 3.01 -13.95
C THR A 74 10.43 3.57 -12.55
N LEU A 75 10.23 2.68 -11.59
CA LEU A 75 10.26 3.04 -10.18
C LEU A 75 11.72 3.35 -9.84
N ASP A 76 12.01 4.60 -9.47
CA ASP A 76 13.33 4.93 -8.93
C ASP A 76 13.49 4.23 -7.59
N THR A 77 14.21 3.11 -7.62
CA THR A 77 14.41 2.29 -6.43
C THR A 77 15.19 3.01 -5.34
N MET A 78 16.03 3.97 -5.68
CA MET A 78 16.78 4.74 -4.69
C MET A 78 15.89 5.77 -4.00
N GLU A 79 15.08 6.49 -4.76
CA GLU A 79 14.11 7.43 -4.20
C GLU A 79 13.09 6.70 -3.33
N LEU A 80 12.57 5.57 -3.80
CA LEU A 80 11.64 4.74 -3.04
C LEU A 80 12.26 4.23 -1.74
N ARG A 81 13.51 3.75 -1.76
CA ARG A 81 14.20 3.28 -0.54
C ARG A 81 14.37 4.40 0.48
N ARG A 82 14.73 5.59 0.03
CA ARG A 82 14.85 6.76 0.91
C ARG A 82 13.49 7.12 1.52
N PHE A 83 12.45 7.19 0.71
CA PHE A 83 11.10 7.48 1.16
C PHE A 83 10.63 6.46 2.22
N ILE A 84 10.80 5.14 1.96
CA ILE A 84 10.42 4.08 2.90
C ILE A 84 11.18 4.22 4.22
N ALA A 85 12.49 4.46 4.16
CA ALA A 85 13.30 4.61 5.37
C ALA A 85 12.81 5.81 6.21
N GLU A 86 12.56 6.96 5.59
CA GLU A 86 12.05 8.16 6.26
C GLU A 86 10.67 7.93 6.91
N GLU A 87 9.73 7.30 6.19
CA GLU A 87 8.39 6.99 6.72
C GLU A 87 8.42 5.95 7.84
N CYS A 88 9.31 4.95 7.73
CA CYS A 88 9.40 3.86 8.70
C CYS A 88 10.15 4.23 10.00
N GLU A 89 10.95 5.29 10.02
CA GLU A 89 11.56 5.81 11.26
C GLU A 89 10.52 6.50 12.16
N SER A 90 9.40 6.93 11.60
CA SER A 90 8.29 7.44 12.41
C SER A 90 7.65 6.32 13.25
N ASP A 91 7.45 6.59 14.54
CA ASP A 91 6.73 5.68 15.43
C ASP A 91 5.20 5.77 15.25
N GLU A 92 4.72 6.62 14.35
CA GLU A 92 3.30 6.74 14.08
C GLU A 92 2.76 5.44 13.46
N GLN A 93 1.80 4.84 14.16
CA GLN A 93 1.06 3.71 13.61
C GLN A 93 0.20 4.19 12.44
N MET A 94 0.47 3.68 11.25
CA MET A 94 -0.32 4.00 10.08
C MET A 94 -1.68 3.32 10.18
N ILE A 95 -2.75 4.10 10.20
CA ILE A 95 -4.13 3.61 10.36
C ILE A 95 -4.77 3.36 8.98
N SER A 96 -4.29 4.04 7.94
CA SER A 96 -4.89 3.99 6.59
C SER A 96 -3.83 4.02 5.50
N TRP A 97 -4.21 3.56 4.32
CA TRP A 97 -3.41 3.71 3.12
C TRP A 97 -3.17 5.20 2.82
N LYS A 98 -1.96 5.51 2.43
CA LYS A 98 -1.54 6.86 2.03
C LYS A 98 -1.10 6.86 0.58
N THR A 99 -1.07 8.04 -0.03
CA THR A 99 -0.52 8.23 -1.37
C THR A 99 0.92 8.70 -1.31
N MET A 100 1.73 8.25 -2.27
CA MET A 100 3.07 8.77 -2.52
C MET A 100 3.25 9.00 -4.02
N ASN A 101 4.12 9.95 -4.36
CA ASN A 101 4.54 10.19 -5.74
C ASN A 101 6.04 9.88 -5.84
N ILE A 102 6.40 8.99 -6.75
CA ILE A 102 7.78 8.64 -7.06
C ILE A 102 7.99 8.87 -8.55
N ASN A 103 8.84 9.82 -8.91
CA ASN A 103 9.15 10.19 -10.29
C ASN A 103 7.91 10.47 -11.17
N GLY A 104 6.91 11.15 -10.61
CA GLY A 104 5.68 11.49 -11.33
C GLY A 104 4.68 10.35 -11.45
N SER A 105 4.96 9.19 -10.88
CA SER A 105 4.02 8.08 -10.77
C SER A 105 3.43 8.02 -9.36
N GLU A 106 2.13 7.85 -9.29
CA GLU A 106 1.40 7.81 -8.02
C GLU A 106 1.15 6.38 -7.58
N TYR A 107 1.34 6.15 -6.29
CA TYR A 107 1.16 4.85 -5.63
C TYR A 107 0.36 5.03 -4.34
N LEU A 108 -0.35 3.99 -3.95
CA LEU A 108 -0.78 3.78 -2.58
C LEU A 108 0.28 2.97 -1.83
N TYR A 109 0.48 3.28 -0.57
CA TYR A 109 1.30 2.48 0.33
C TYR A 109 0.66 2.36 1.70
N HIS A 110 0.96 1.27 2.37
CA HIS A 110 0.57 1.04 3.76
C HIS A 110 1.70 0.38 4.51
N ILE A 111 1.90 0.79 5.76
CA ILE A 111 2.94 0.25 6.65
C ILE A 111 2.28 -0.29 7.90
N ARG A 112 2.50 -1.56 8.17
CA ARG A 112 2.16 -2.19 9.44
C ARG A 112 3.39 -2.23 10.34
N SER A 113 3.18 -1.88 11.59
CA SER A 113 4.22 -1.84 12.60
C SER A 113 3.95 -2.91 13.66
N TYR A 114 4.98 -3.66 14.00
CA TYR A 114 4.94 -4.58 15.13
C TYR A 114 6.28 -4.55 15.85
N ARG A 115 6.30 -4.00 17.08
CA ARG A 115 7.54 -3.78 17.83
C ARG A 115 8.56 -2.96 17.01
N ASN A 116 9.80 -3.48 16.88
CA ASN A 116 10.89 -2.88 16.10
C ASN A 116 10.90 -3.31 14.62
N GLN A 117 9.76 -3.73 14.08
CA GLN A 117 9.64 -4.19 12.70
C GLN A 117 8.55 -3.41 11.98
N ARG A 118 8.78 -3.15 10.70
CA ARG A 118 7.82 -2.55 9.77
C ARG A 118 7.72 -3.43 8.54
N ILE A 119 6.52 -3.68 8.07
CA ILE A 119 6.25 -4.30 6.78
C ILE A 119 5.32 -3.41 6.01
N GLY A 120 5.54 -3.24 4.73
CA GLY A 120 4.66 -2.44 3.90
C GLY A 120 4.41 -3.02 2.53
N ALA A 121 3.31 -2.59 1.95
CA ALA A 121 2.91 -2.87 0.58
C ALA A 121 2.76 -1.58 -0.21
N ILE A 122 3.05 -1.69 -1.51
CA ILE A 122 2.95 -0.60 -2.48
C ILE A 122 2.09 -1.08 -3.63
N ILE A 123 1.13 -0.25 -4.05
CA ILE A 123 0.20 -0.55 -5.13
C ILE A 123 0.17 0.63 -6.08
N SER A 124 0.38 0.41 -7.38
CA SER A 124 0.22 1.49 -8.35
C SER A 124 -1.24 1.88 -8.48
N LEU A 125 -1.52 3.16 -8.70
CA LEU A 125 -2.89 3.62 -8.95
C LEU A 125 -3.50 2.98 -10.20
N LYS A 126 -2.70 2.63 -11.19
CA LYS A 126 -3.17 1.88 -12.37
C LYS A 126 -3.70 0.49 -12.00
N THR A 127 -3.02 -0.20 -11.09
CA THR A 127 -3.48 -1.49 -10.57
C THR A 127 -4.78 -1.33 -9.79
N LEU A 128 -4.85 -0.30 -8.94
CA LEU A 128 -6.05 0.01 -8.19
C LEU A 128 -7.23 0.30 -9.12
N GLN A 129 -7.01 1.07 -10.18
CA GLN A 129 -8.01 1.34 -11.22
C GLN A 129 -8.50 0.04 -11.86
N ALA A 130 -7.60 -0.87 -12.22
CA ALA A 130 -7.97 -2.16 -12.78
C ALA A 130 -8.84 -3.01 -11.83
N TRP A 131 -8.62 -2.92 -10.52
CA TRP A 131 -9.49 -3.60 -9.54
C TRP A 131 -10.88 -3.01 -9.46
N VAL A 132 -11.00 -1.70 -9.68
CA VAL A 132 -12.27 -0.98 -9.68
C VAL A 132 -13.03 -1.25 -10.97
N ASP A 133 -12.34 -1.32 -12.11
CA ASP A 133 -12.96 -1.52 -13.44
C ASP A 133 -13.56 -2.94 -13.65
N MET A 134 -13.13 -3.93 -12.85
CA MET A 134 -13.36 -5.32 -13.24
C MET A 134 -14.74 -5.90 -12.93
N ASP A 135 -15.50 -5.46 -11.92
CA ASP A 135 -16.72 -6.20 -11.56
C ASP A 135 -17.97 -5.40 -11.16
N ALA A 136 -17.87 -4.15 -10.75
CA ALA A 136 -19.00 -3.41 -10.20
C ALA A 136 -19.48 -2.22 -11.05
N LEU A 137 -18.77 -1.89 -12.13
CA LEU A 137 -18.79 -0.54 -12.69
C LEU A 137 -19.29 -0.42 -14.13
N LYS A 138 -19.82 -1.50 -14.70
CA LYS A 138 -20.46 -1.44 -16.02
C LYS A 138 -21.67 -0.50 -16.09
N GLU A 139 -22.14 -0.07 -14.92
CA GLU A 139 -23.30 0.82 -14.77
C GLU A 139 -22.92 2.29 -14.51
N PHE A 140 -21.59 2.61 -14.40
CA PHE A 140 -21.15 3.95 -14.05
C PHE A 140 -20.20 4.51 -15.11
N ASN A 141 -20.40 5.76 -15.48
CA ASN A 141 -19.62 6.42 -16.54
C ASN A 141 -18.28 6.98 -16.05
N ASP A 142 -18.15 7.28 -14.76
CA ASP A 142 -16.93 7.83 -14.17
C ASP A 142 -16.72 7.33 -12.74
N ILE A 143 -15.44 7.13 -12.37
CA ILE A 143 -15.04 6.69 -11.05
C ILE A 143 -14.02 7.69 -10.51
N LEU A 144 -14.30 8.18 -9.32
CA LEU A 144 -13.40 9.01 -8.56
C LEU A 144 -13.07 8.32 -7.25
N LEU A 145 -11.80 8.07 -7.03
CA LEU A 145 -11.28 7.63 -5.74
C LEU A 145 -10.79 8.86 -5.00
N VAL A 146 -11.25 9.06 -3.79
CA VAL A 146 -10.79 10.15 -2.93
C VAL A 146 -10.27 9.60 -1.61
N ASP A 147 -9.26 10.26 -1.06
CA ASP A 147 -8.79 9.98 0.28
C ASP A 147 -9.77 10.50 1.36
N LYS A 148 -9.48 10.21 2.62
CA LYS A 148 -10.30 10.66 3.76
C LYS A 148 -10.45 12.19 3.87
N THR A 149 -9.61 12.95 3.18
CA THR A 149 -9.67 14.42 3.15
C THR A 149 -10.54 14.94 1.99
N GLY A 150 -11.01 14.03 1.12
CA GLY A 150 -11.76 14.37 -0.08
C GLY A 150 -10.89 14.74 -1.29
N LYS A 151 -9.57 14.56 -1.18
CA LYS A 151 -8.65 14.78 -2.30
C LYS A 151 -8.74 13.62 -3.28
N ALA A 152 -8.86 13.93 -4.56
CA ALA A 152 -8.85 12.91 -5.61
C ALA A 152 -7.51 12.16 -5.63
N VAL A 153 -7.59 10.85 -5.54
CA VAL A 153 -6.47 9.90 -5.66
C VAL A 153 -6.44 9.31 -7.06
N LEU A 154 -7.61 9.11 -7.65
CA LEU A 154 -7.80 8.59 -8.98
C LEU A 154 -9.04 9.24 -9.61
N GLY A 155 -9.01 9.47 -10.91
CA GLY A 155 -10.11 10.08 -11.67
C GLY A 155 -9.74 11.43 -12.24
N ARG A 156 -10.72 12.14 -12.84
CA ARG A 156 -10.50 13.50 -13.34
C ARG A 156 -10.26 14.44 -12.16
N GLU A 157 -9.36 15.39 -12.33
CA GLU A 157 -9.24 16.52 -11.40
C GLU A 157 -10.57 17.25 -11.29
N PHE A 158 -11.28 17.00 -10.21
CA PHE A 158 -12.37 17.87 -9.79
C PHE A 158 -11.82 18.82 -8.73
N GLU A 159 -11.97 20.11 -8.96
CA GLU A 159 -11.86 21.09 -7.88
C GLU A 159 -12.83 20.68 -6.78
N GLN A 160 -12.32 20.43 -5.59
CA GLN A 160 -13.02 20.05 -4.36
C GLN A 160 -14.51 19.74 -4.52
N ILE A 161 -14.87 18.47 -4.57
CA ILE A 161 -16.29 18.08 -4.53
C ILE A 161 -16.84 18.51 -3.17
N PRO A 162 -17.81 19.41 -3.11
CA PRO A 162 -18.46 19.76 -1.85
C PRO A 162 -19.23 18.54 -1.36
N ILE A 163 -18.72 17.90 -0.32
CA ILE A 163 -19.26 16.68 0.28
C ILE A 163 -20.73 16.85 0.73
N ASN A 164 -21.22 18.07 0.81
CA ASN A 164 -22.51 18.38 1.42
C ASN A 164 -23.75 18.33 0.51
N ASN A 165 -23.63 18.12 -0.81
CA ASN A 165 -24.76 18.14 -1.75
C ASN A 165 -24.90 16.87 -2.61
N MET A 166 -24.74 15.70 -2.00
CA MET A 166 -24.61 14.46 -2.72
C MET A 166 -25.89 13.64 -2.74
N THR A 167 -26.93 14.08 -3.39
CA THR A 167 -28.16 13.32 -3.66
C THR A 167 -28.04 12.37 -4.86
N GLU A 168 -26.99 12.51 -5.67
CA GLU A 168 -26.81 11.76 -6.92
C GLU A 168 -25.60 10.82 -6.94
N TYR A 169 -24.89 10.69 -5.80
CA TYR A 169 -23.66 9.89 -5.71
C TYR A 169 -23.84 8.71 -4.76
N ARG A 170 -23.36 7.53 -5.13
CA ARG A 170 -23.24 6.40 -4.22
C ARG A 170 -21.88 6.42 -3.56
N TYR A 171 -21.85 6.48 -2.23
CA TYR A 171 -20.64 6.37 -1.44
C TYR A 171 -20.39 4.93 -1.05
N TYR A 172 -19.13 4.57 -1.16
CA TYR A 172 -18.61 3.43 -0.45
C TYR A 172 -17.46 3.92 0.43
N TYR A 173 -17.61 3.75 1.73
CA TYR A 173 -16.52 3.94 2.67
C TYR A 173 -15.80 2.62 2.76
N ASP A 174 -14.50 2.64 2.52
CA ASP A 174 -13.62 1.59 2.94
C ASP A 174 -13.16 1.91 4.38
N GLU A 175 -12.99 0.88 5.22
CA GLU A 175 -12.44 1.01 6.56
C GLU A 175 -11.03 1.62 6.54
N ASP A 176 -10.33 1.51 5.41
CA ASP A 176 -9.01 2.10 5.15
C ASP A 176 -9.03 3.62 4.92
N GLY A 177 -10.19 4.25 4.97
CA GLY A 177 -10.33 5.70 4.83
C GLY A 177 -10.35 6.20 3.38
N ILE A 178 -10.37 5.31 2.39
CA ILE A 178 -10.55 5.62 0.98
C ILE A 178 -12.04 5.62 0.66
N LYS A 179 -12.52 6.70 0.04
CA LYS A 179 -13.89 6.84 -0.39
C LYS A 179 -13.96 6.61 -1.89
N TYR A 180 -14.86 5.72 -2.30
CA TYR A 180 -15.20 5.56 -3.70
C TYR A 180 -16.45 6.40 -3.98
N ILE A 181 -16.35 7.31 -4.94
CA ILE A 181 -17.49 8.07 -5.44
C ILE A 181 -17.75 7.56 -6.85
N MET A 182 -18.89 6.95 -7.04
CA MET A 182 -19.36 6.54 -8.36
C MET A 182 -20.42 7.54 -8.80
N ILE A 183 -20.20 8.14 -9.96
CA ILE A 183 -21.13 9.08 -10.58
C ILE A 183 -21.84 8.30 -11.68
N SER A 184 -23.16 8.13 -11.55
CA SER A 184 -24.01 7.68 -12.67
C SER A 184 -24.54 8.91 -13.40
N GLU A 185 -24.44 8.96 -14.71
CA GLU A 185 -25.27 9.84 -15.53
C GLU A 185 -26.72 9.38 -15.54
#